data_237ae5fca6551cd1c456ff29302ff279
#
_entry.id   237ae5fca6551cd1c456ff29302ff279
#
_cell.length_a   1.000
_cell.length_b   1.000
_cell.length_c   1.000
_cell.angle_alpha   90.00
_cell.angle_beta   90.00
_cell.angle_gamma   90.00
#
_symmetry.space_group_name_H-M   'P 1'
#
loop_
_entity.id
_entity.type
_entity.pdbx_description
1 polymer ?
#
loop_
_entity_poly.entity_id
_entity_poly.type
_entity_poly.pdbx_seq_one_letter_code
_entity_poly.pdbx_strand_id
1 'polypeptide(L)'
;MKFWQLIPAALLCLLLPLHAAAADTCTLAALPVSVNCACTVTLEPLDGAPPPGTAQLHITDGQGSFGGFVYTVPGDYRYRLRMTGTDASGFLPDTTSYLVTVQVTNGEHGTLTPAVYAVREQDSGQEKAAALRFTARALPAKPAPAPAGQTQRRTVLAQTGQLRWPIPLLCGGGLAGLLLGKRKRR
;
A
#
# COMPACT_ATOMS: atom_id res chain seq x y z
N MET A 1 -34.72 52.54 -60.63
CA MET A 1 -33.90 52.76 -59.41
C MET A 1 -34.40 51.89 -58.33
N LYS A 2 -33.74 50.69 -58.15
CA LYS A 2 -34.16 49.63 -57.24
C LYS A 2 -32.99 49.30 -56.37
N PHE A 3 -32.94 49.85 -55.16
CA PHE A 3 -31.95 49.59 -54.11
C PHE A 3 -32.60 49.04 -52.86
N TRP A 4 -33.32 47.92 -52.96
CA TRP A 4 -33.96 47.41 -51.77
C TRP A 4 -34.08 45.88 -51.80
N GLN A 5 -32.95 45.20 -51.89
CA GLN A 5 -32.99 43.72 -51.77
C GLN A 5 -31.66 43.06 -51.29
N LEU A 6 -30.89 43.67 -50.40
CA LEU A 6 -29.66 43.04 -49.93
C LEU A 6 -29.48 42.99 -48.39
N ILE A 7 -30.57 42.98 -47.66
CA ILE A 7 -30.45 42.72 -46.24
C ILE A 7 -31.63 41.84 -45.84
N PRO A 8 -31.48 40.47 -45.76
CA PRO A 8 -31.65 39.74 -44.52
C PRO A 8 -30.99 38.38 -44.45
N ALA A 9 -29.91 38.11 -45.14
CA ALA A 9 -29.29 36.78 -45.00
C ALA A 9 -28.29 36.64 -43.82
N ALA A 10 -27.83 37.74 -43.22
CA ALA A 10 -26.83 37.72 -42.16
C ALA A 10 -27.37 37.60 -40.71
N LEU A 11 -28.68 37.74 -40.52
CA LEU A 11 -29.28 37.77 -39.18
C LEU A 11 -29.92 36.44 -38.74
N LEU A 12 -29.90 35.43 -39.61
CA LEU A 12 -30.53 34.13 -39.28
C LEU A 12 -29.58 33.11 -38.69
N CYS A 13 -28.28 33.38 -38.61
CA CYS A 13 -27.29 32.47 -38.04
C CYS A 13 -27.08 32.59 -36.51
N LEU A 14 -27.78 33.50 -35.84
CA LEU A 14 -27.51 33.77 -34.40
C LEU A 14 -28.50 33.14 -33.44
N LEU A 15 -29.37 32.25 -33.89
CA LEU A 15 -30.36 31.56 -33.06
C LEU A 15 -30.22 30.03 -33.13
N LEU A 16 -28.99 29.49 -33.28
CA LEU A 16 -28.76 28.11 -32.95
C LEU A 16 -28.78 28.01 -31.44
N PRO A 17 -29.75 27.28 -30.84
CA PRO A 17 -29.69 27.03 -29.43
C PRO A 17 -28.40 26.25 -29.18
N LEU A 18 -27.49 26.85 -28.42
CA LEU A 18 -26.37 26.15 -27.86
C LEU A 18 -26.98 25.11 -26.90
N HIS A 19 -27.25 23.92 -27.42
CA HIS A 19 -27.59 22.80 -26.57
C HIS A 19 -26.33 22.51 -25.78
N ALA A 20 -26.24 23.03 -24.56
CA ALA A 20 -25.33 22.55 -23.56
C ALA A 20 -25.78 21.10 -23.30
N ALA A 21 -25.15 20.16 -23.98
CA ALA A 21 -25.24 18.75 -23.60
C ALA A 21 -24.80 18.69 -22.13
N ALA A 22 -25.73 18.34 -21.25
CA ALA A 22 -25.37 18.06 -19.87
C ALA A 22 -24.28 17.01 -19.94
N ALA A 23 -23.08 17.34 -19.49
CA ALA A 23 -21.99 16.37 -19.43
C ALA A 23 -22.45 15.25 -18.49
N ASP A 24 -22.59 14.04 -19.01
CA ASP A 24 -22.86 12.89 -18.18
C ASP A 24 -21.76 12.77 -17.14
N THR A 25 -22.18 12.71 -15.89
CA THR A 25 -21.25 12.55 -14.76
C THR A 25 -21.40 11.16 -14.19
N CYS A 26 -20.28 10.49 -13.93
CA CYS A 26 -20.33 9.28 -13.14
C CYS A 26 -19.67 9.48 -11.79
N THR A 27 -20.19 8.79 -10.80
CA THR A 27 -19.63 8.80 -9.45
C THR A 27 -19.17 7.40 -9.08
N LEU A 28 -17.97 7.30 -8.53
CA LEU A 28 -17.54 6.07 -7.86
C LEU A 28 -18.06 6.11 -6.42
N ALA A 29 -18.86 5.12 -6.05
CA ALA A 29 -19.54 5.11 -4.75
C ALA A 29 -18.59 5.10 -3.56
N ALA A 30 -17.60 4.22 -3.58
CA ALA A 30 -16.61 4.11 -2.51
C ALA A 30 -15.39 3.30 -2.94
N LEU A 31 -14.22 3.64 -2.37
CA LEU A 31 -12.98 2.86 -2.46
C LEU A 31 -12.67 2.33 -1.05
N PRO A 32 -12.98 1.05 -0.76
CA PRO A 32 -12.79 0.50 0.57
C PRO A 32 -11.32 0.23 0.87
N VAL A 33 -10.90 0.50 2.10
CA VAL A 33 -9.55 0.27 2.62
C VAL A 33 -9.65 -0.42 3.96
N SER A 34 -8.80 -1.42 4.21
CA SER A 34 -8.70 -2.10 5.50
C SER A 34 -7.33 -1.94 6.13
N VAL A 35 -7.29 -1.80 7.44
CA VAL A 35 -6.10 -1.61 8.25
C VAL A 35 -6.15 -2.48 9.51
N ASN A 36 -5.01 -2.75 10.13
CA ASN A 36 -4.95 -3.57 11.35
C ASN A 36 -4.80 -2.74 12.64
N CYS A 37 -4.70 -1.42 12.53
CA CYS A 37 -4.63 -0.51 13.68
C CYS A 37 -5.16 0.87 13.30
N ALA A 38 -5.42 1.71 14.29
CA ALA A 38 -5.77 3.12 14.06
C ALA A 38 -4.64 3.83 13.31
N CYS A 39 -4.97 4.46 12.19
CA CYS A 39 -3.99 5.08 11.31
C CYS A 39 -4.63 6.12 10.38
N THR A 40 -3.76 6.90 9.75
CA THR A 40 -4.15 7.82 8.67
C THR A 40 -3.68 7.25 7.33
N VAL A 41 -4.61 7.19 6.38
CA VAL A 41 -4.37 6.78 4.99
C VAL A 41 -4.62 7.95 4.07
N THR A 42 -3.72 8.18 3.12
CA THR A 42 -3.80 9.31 2.18
C THR A 42 -3.96 8.78 0.77
N LEU A 43 -4.88 9.40 0.01
CA LEU A 43 -5.12 9.17 -1.40
C LEU A 43 -4.73 10.41 -2.20
N GLU A 44 -3.67 10.31 -2.95
CA GLU A 44 -3.08 11.39 -3.76
C GLU A 44 -3.47 11.23 -5.22
N PRO A 45 -4.14 12.22 -5.86
CA PRO A 45 -4.40 12.19 -7.29
C PRO A 45 -3.11 12.35 -8.08
N LEU A 46 -2.96 11.57 -9.16
CA LEU A 46 -1.83 11.63 -10.09
C LEU A 46 -2.30 12.09 -11.48
N ASP A 47 -1.38 12.64 -12.26
CA ASP A 47 -1.58 12.96 -13.68
C ASP A 47 -2.84 13.80 -13.98
N GLY A 48 -3.22 14.69 -13.07
CA GLY A 48 -4.40 15.52 -13.23
C GLY A 48 -5.73 14.82 -12.96
N ALA A 49 -5.72 13.67 -12.29
CA ALA A 49 -6.95 13.02 -11.83
C ALA A 49 -7.75 13.95 -10.90
N PRO A 50 -9.09 13.95 -10.97
CA PRO A 50 -9.90 14.77 -10.10
C PRO A 50 -9.68 14.39 -8.63
N PRO A 51 -9.63 15.37 -7.71
CA PRO A 51 -9.43 15.08 -6.30
C PRO A 51 -10.63 14.29 -5.75
N PRO A 52 -10.38 13.34 -4.85
CA PRO A 52 -11.45 12.68 -4.10
C PRO A 52 -12.12 13.68 -3.15
N GLY A 53 -13.35 13.42 -2.73
CA GLY A 53 -14.04 14.24 -1.74
C GLY A 53 -13.29 14.36 -0.41
N THR A 54 -12.49 13.34 -0.07
CA THR A 54 -11.61 13.31 1.09
C THR A 54 -10.25 12.76 0.66
N ALA A 55 -9.19 13.54 0.80
CA ALA A 55 -7.82 13.13 0.43
C ALA A 55 -7.12 12.33 1.54
N GLN A 56 -7.53 12.51 2.79
CA GLN A 56 -6.99 11.80 3.95
C GLN A 56 -8.12 11.16 4.74
N LEU A 57 -7.93 9.94 5.14
CA LEU A 57 -8.89 9.16 5.90
C LEU A 57 -8.25 8.69 7.20
N HIS A 58 -8.82 9.11 8.32
CA HIS A 58 -8.46 8.61 9.63
C HIS A 58 -9.32 7.39 9.95
N ILE A 59 -8.70 6.23 10.08
CA ILE A 59 -9.37 4.95 10.30
C ILE A 59 -9.07 4.48 11.72
N THR A 60 -10.10 4.38 12.55
CA THR A 60 -9.97 3.93 13.95
C THR A 60 -10.39 2.48 14.15
N ASP A 61 -11.22 1.95 13.26
CA ASP A 61 -11.89 0.65 13.44
C ASP A 61 -11.65 -0.32 12.26
N GLY A 62 -10.40 -0.46 11.86
CA GLY A 62 -9.98 -1.50 10.91
C GLY A 62 -10.47 -1.34 9.47
N GLN A 63 -11.50 -0.55 9.20
CA GLN A 63 -12.04 -0.31 7.86
C GLN A 63 -12.40 1.15 7.64
N GLY A 64 -12.25 1.59 6.41
CA GLY A 64 -12.64 2.91 5.96
C GLY A 64 -12.89 2.93 4.47
N SER A 65 -13.41 4.03 3.94
CA SER A 65 -13.62 4.17 2.50
C SER A 65 -13.43 5.61 2.05
N PHE A 66 -12.74 5.79 0.92
CA PHE A 66 -12.71 7.05 0.22
C PHE A 66 -13.94 7.17 -0.67
N GLY A 67 -14.51 8.37 -0.77
CA GLY A 67 -15.67 8.65 -1.60
C GLY A 67 -15.59 10.02 -2.27
N GLY A 68 -16.68 10.41 -2.94
CA GLY A 68 -16.79 11.72 -3.58
C GLY A 68 -15.99 11.85 -4.87
N PHE A 69 -15.78 10.75 -5.58
CA PHE A 69 -15.16 10.79 -6.91
C PHE A 69 -16.21 11.13 -7.95
N VAL A 70 -15.94 12.15 -8.75
CA VAL A 70 -16.82 12.59 -9.84
C VAL A 70 -16.01 12.68 -11.12
N TYR A 71 -16.46 11.99 -12.15
CA TYR A 71 -15.84 11.99 -13.47
C TYR A 71 -16.82 12.49 -14.52
N THR A 72 -16.32 13.35 -15.40
CA THR A 72 -17.11 13.96 -16.47
C THR A 72 -16.63 13.56 -17.86
N VAL A 73 -15.48 12.89 -17.94
CA VAL A 73 -14.85 12.51 -19.22
C VAL A 73 -14.35 11.05 -19.08
N PRO A 74 -14.45 10.24 -20.14
CA PRO A 74 -13.81 8.92 -20.18
C PRO A 74 -12.29 9.06 -20.06
N GLY A 75 -11.65 8.08 -19.39
CA GLY A 75 -10.20 8.07 -19.22
C GLY A 75 -9.74 7.20 -18.09
N ASP A 76 -8.43 7.07 -17.95
CA ASP A 76 -7.79 6.35 -16.86
C ASP A 76 -7.27 7.36 -15.83
N TYR A 77 -7.89 7.38 -14.66
CA TYR A 77 -7.53 8.25 -13.55
C TYR A 77 -6.74 7.50 -12.51
N ARG A 78 -5.55 8.00 -12.18
CA ARG A 78 -4.61 7.32 -11.29
C ARG A 78 -4.51 8.03 -9.95
N TYR A 79 -4.43 7.24 -8.89
CA TYR A 79 -4.28 7.71 -7.52
C TYR A 79 -3.23 6.88 -6.81
N ARG A 80 -2.45 7.51 -5.96
CA ARG A 80 -1.53 6.83 -5.07
C ARG A 80 -2.12 6.74 -3.67
N LEU A 81 -2.24 5.53 -3.14
CA LEU A 81 -2.76 5.27 -1.82
C LEU A 81 -1.64 4.81 -0.90
N ARG A 82 -1.46 5.49 0.24
CA ARG A 82 -0.41 5.20 1.23
C ARG A 82 -0.93 5.35 2.64
N MET A 83 -0.38 4.55 3.57
CA MET A 83 -0.48 4.81 4.99
C MET A 83 0.54 5.90 5.36
N THR A 84 0.10 7.02 5.93
CA THR A 84 0.96 8.16 6.26
C THR A 84 1.29 8.28 7.74
N GLY A 85 0.57 7.57 8.60
CA GLY A 85 0.84 7.55 10.04
C GLY A 85 0.06 6.48 10.76
N THR A 86 0.51 6.12 11.96
CA THR A 86 -0.21 5.28 12.91
C THR A 86 -0.46 6.08 14.17
N ASP A 87 -1.69 6.01 14.68
CA ASP A 87 -2.07 6.66 15.96
C ASP A 87 -1.85 5.71 17.13
N ALA A 88 -1.68 4.42 16.85
CA ALA A 88 -1.36 3.42 17.84
C ALA A 88 0.11 3.52 18.24
N SER A 89 0.37 3.90 19.50
CA SER A 89 1.72 3.87 20.06
C SER A 89 2.30 2.45 19.99
N GLY A 90 3.54 2.34 19.50
CA GLY A 90 4.20 1.05 19.39
C GLY A 90 4.00 0.32 18.05
N PHE A 91 3.48 1.00 17.04
CA PHE A 91 3.40 0.48 15.68
C PHE A 91 4.22 1.34 14.70
N LEU A 92 4.80 0.68 13.71
CA LEU A 92 5.39 1.32 12.54
C LEU A 92 4.38 1.30 11.40
N PRO A 93 4.23 2.39 10.63
CA PRO A 93 3.33 2.40 9.48
C PRO A 93 3.77 1.39 8.43
N ASP A 94 2.80 0.85 7.71
CA ASP A 94 3.04 0.03 6.53
C ASP A 94 3.59 0.93 5.41
N THR A 95 4.69 0.51 4.80
CA THR A 95 5.33 1.24 3.69
C THR A 95 4.76 0.87 2.32
N THR A 96 3.78 -0.02 2.27
CA THR A 96 3.11 -0.41 1.03
C THR A 96 2.46 0.82 0.37
N SER A 97 2.66 0.94 -0.93
CA SER A 97 2.00 1.93 -1.77
C SER A 97 1.18 1.23 -2.84
N TYR A 98 -0.05 1.66 -3.03
CA TYR A 98 -0.92 1.16 -4.09
C TYR A 98 -1.11 2.24 -5.15
N LEU A 99 -0.96 1.84 -6.41
CA LEU A 99 -1.44 2.60 -7.55
C LEU A 99 -2.87 2.15 -7.86
N VAL A 100 -3.84 2.99 -7.58
CA VAL A 100 -5.25 2.75 -7.85
C VAL A 100 -5.59 3.42 -9.17
N THR A 101 -6.15 2.68 -10.11
CA THR A 101 -6.63 3.21 -11.38
C THR A 101 -8.13 3.08 -11.44
N VAL A 102 -8.80 4.19 -11.72
CA VAL A 102 -10.22 4.25 -12.02
C VAL A 102 -10.34 4.47 -13.53
N GLN A 103 -10.73 3.41 -14.22
CA GLN A 103 -10.99 3.45 -15.64
C GLN A 103 -12.44 3.83 -15.87
N VAL A 104 -12.66 4.96 -16.50
CA VAL A 104 -14.00 5.47 -16.87
C VAL A 104 -14.20 5.25 -18.35
N THR A 105 -15.18 4.47 -18.72
CA THR A 105 -15.52 4.14 -20.12
C THR A 105 -16.91 4.62 -20.48
N ASN A 106 -17.13 4.84 -21.78
CA ASN A 106 -18.48 5.07 -22.28
C ASN A 106 -19.25 3.76 -22.25
N GLY A 107 -20.35 3.74 -21.51
CA GLY A 107 -21.33 2.68 -21.51
C GLY A 107 -22.41 2.90 -22.60
N GLU A 108 -23.48 2.14 -22.51
CA GLU A 108 -24.61 2.27 -23.41
C GLU A 108 -25.29 3.63 -23.21
N HIS A 109 -25.80 4.19 -24.32
CA HIS A 109 -26.52 5.48 -24.35
C HIS A 109 -25.70 6.70 -23.89
N GLY A 110 -24.35 6.61 -23.96
CA GLY A 110 -23.47 7.72 -23.57
C GLY A 110 -23.21 7.85 -22.06
N THR A 111 -23.71 6.92 -21.27
CA THR A 111 -23.46 6.89 -19.80
C THR A 111 -21.99 6.57 -19.51
N LEU A 112 -21.43 7.16 -18.46
CA LEU A 112 -20.07 6.85 -18.01
C LEU A 112 -20.11 5.72 -16.98
N THR A 113 -19.23 4.72 -17.16
CA THR A 113 -19.14 3.56 -16.26
C THR A 113 -17.73 3.47 -15.68
N PRO A 114 -17.56 3.53 -14.34
CA PRO A 114 -16.26 3.40 -13.72
C PRO A 114 -15.93 1.93 -13.39
N ALA A 115 -14.68 1.53 -13.63
CA ALA A 115 -14.10 0.29 -13.16
C ALA A 115 -12.84 0.60 -12.36
N VAL A 116 -12.62 -0.09 -11.23
CA VAL A 116 -11.49 0.16 -10.35
C VAL A 116 -10.59 -1.06 -10.28
N TYR A 117 -9.29 -0.82 -10.37
CA TYR A 117 -8.28 -1.82 -10.05
C TYR A 117 -7.10 -1.15 -9.35
N ALA A 118 -6.37 -1.94 -8.57
CA ALA A 118 -5.20 -1.46 -7.87
C ALA A 118 -4.02 -2.43 -8.04
N VAL A 119 -2.82 -1.86 -8.02
CA VAL A 119 -1.56 -2.60 -8.10
C VAL A 119 -0.66 -2.12 -6.98
N ARG A 120 0.13 -2.99 -6.36
CA ARG A 120 1.17 -2.55 -5.43
C ARG A 120 2.35 -2.00 -6.22
N GLU A 121 2.80 -0.79 -5.88
CA GLU A 121 3.93 -0.16 -6.58
C GLU A 121 5.26 -0.93 -6.39
N GLN A 122 5.38 -1.70 -5.31
CA GLN A 122 6.57 -2.50 -5.01
C GLN A 122 6.64 -3.81 -5.81
N ASP A 123 5.54 -4.27 -6.36
CA ASP A 123 5.48 -5.54 -7.07
C ASP A 123 5.86 -5.35 -8.54
N SER A 124 6.98 -5.92 -8.96
CA SER A 124 7.45 -5.87 -10.36
C SER A 124 6.52 -6.55 -11.37
N GLY A 125 5.60 -7.38 -10.88
CA GLY A 125 4.67 -8.17 -11.70
C GLY A 125 3.36 -7.49 -12.05
N GLN A 126 3.07 -6.28 -11.59
CA GLN A 126 1.81 -5.58 -11.81
C GLN A 126 0.55 -6.43 -11.50
N GLU A 127 0.66 -7.34 -10.54
CA GLU A 127 -0.46 -8.14 -10.12
C GLU A 127 -1.55 -7.27 -9.48
N LYS A 128 -2.79 -7.46 -9.91
CA LYS A 128 -3.93 -6.73 -9.35
C LYS A 128 -4.14 -7.12 -7.89
N ALA A 129 -4.14 -6.14 -7.01
CA ALA A 129 -4.44 -6.36 -5.61
C ALA A 129 -5.93 -6.72 -5.44
N ALA A 130 -6.21 -7.85 -4.79
CA ALA A 130 -7.57 -8.28 -4.51
C ALA A 130 -8.29 -7.35 -3.51
N ALA A 131 -7.53 -6.66 -2.65
CA ALA A 131 -8.03 -5.71 -1.67
C ALA A 131 -6.95 -4.68 -1.30
N LEU A 132 -7.38 -3.48 -0.94
CA LEU A 132 -6.51 -2.43 -0.39
C LEU A 132 -6.36 -2.68 1.12
N ARG A 133 -5.23 -3.25 1.50
CA ARG A 133 -4.95 -3.60 2.90
C ARG A 133 -3.58 -3.10 3.33
N PHE A 134 -3.56 -2.43 4.47
CA PHE A 134 -2.33 -2.04 5.14
C PHE A 134 -2.16 -2.81 6.45
N THR A 135 -0.92 -3.19 6.76
CA THR A 135 -0.57 -3.94 7.96
C THR A 135 0.60 -3.28 8.67
N ALA A 136 0.29 -2.40 9.60
CA ALA A 136 1.29 -1.79 10.47
C ALA A 136 1.95 -2.86 11.35
N ARG A 137 3.27 -2.74 11.56
CA ARG A 137 4.06 -3.69 12.35
C ARG A 137 4.22 -3.17 13.77
N ALA A 138 4.03 -4.05 14.76
CA ALA A 138 4.37 -3.73 16.12
C ALA A 138 5.88 -3.47 16.25
N LEU A 139 6.26 -2.41 16.96
CA LEU A 139 7.65 -2.19 17.35
C LEU A 139 8.07 -3.31 18.31
N PRO A 140 9.31 -3.84 18.19
CA PRO A 140 9.84 -4.75 19.19
C PRO A 140 9.76 -4.08 20.56
N ALA A 141 9.18 -4.77 21.54
CA ALA A 141 9.13 -4.25 22.89
C ALA A 141 10.55 -3.88 23.33
N LYS A 142 10.75 -2.63 23.75
CA LYS A 142 12.02 -2.23 24.37
C LYS A 142 12.28 -3.22 25.50
N PRO A 143 13.46 -3.90 25.54
CA PRO A 143 13.78 -4.79 26.65
C PRO A 143 13.50 -4.05 27.95
N ALA A 144 12.68 -4.65 28.81
CA ALA A 144 12.44 -4.08 30.13
C ALA A 144 13.81 -3.87 30.77
N PRO A 145 14.09 -2.70 31.39
CA PRO A 145 15.33 -2.52 32.12
C PRO A 145 15.43 -3.69 33.10
N ALA A 146 16.53 -4.43 33.02
CA ALA A 146 16.80 -5.53 33.95
C ALA A 146 16.55 -5.00 35.35
N PRO A 147 15.81 -5.71 36.24
CA PRO A 147 15.54 -5.25 37.58
C PRO A 147 16.87 -4.89 38.21
N ALA A 148 17.07 -3.59 38.42
CA ALA A 148 18.24 -3.08 39.13
C ALA A 148 18.12 -3.60 40.56
N GLY A 149 18.95 -4.57 40.92
CA GLY A 149 19.07 -5.00 42.31
C GLY A 149 18.83 -6.45 42.65
N GLN A 150 19.28 -7.39 41.82
CA GLN A 150 19.80 -8.61 42.42
C GLN A 150 21.31 -8.43 42.53
N THR A 151 21.71 -7.81 43.63
CA THR A 151 23.03 -8.05 44.19
C THR A 151 23.14 -9.54 44.33
N GLN A 152 23.76 -10.20 43.34
CA GLN A 152 24.25 -11.54 43.52
C GLN A 152 25.14 -11.47 44.75
N ARG A 153 24.57 -11.81 45.92
CA ARG A 153 25.39 -12.26 47.04
C ARG A 153 26.25 -13.36 46.48
N ARG A 154 27.46 -12.99 46.08
CA ARG A 154 28.55 -13.99 45.93
C ARG A 154 28.62 -14.71 47.24
N THR A 155 27.90 -15.80 47.39
CA THR A 155 28.26 -16.83 48.33
C THR A 155 29.64 -17.28 47.92
N VAL A 156 30.64 -16.73 48.58
CA VAL A 156 32.00 -17.27 48.53
C VAL A 156 31.86 -18.66 49.05
N LEU A 157 31.68 -19.62 48.16
CA LEU A 157 31.84 -21.02 48.51
C LEU A 157 33.28 -21.18 48.96
N ALA A 158 33.44 -21.46 50.26
CA ALA A 158 34.72 -21.81 50.81
C ALA A 158 35.35 -22.92 49.97
N GLN A 159 36.44 -22.56 49.33
CA GLN A 159 37.21 -23.47 48.48
C GLN A 159 37.97 -24.44 49.40
N THR A 160 37.27 -25.46 49.84
CA THR A 160 37.86 -26.60 50.55
C THR A 160 38.01 -27.73 49.55
N GLY A 161 39.26 -28.03 49.23
CA GLY A 161 39.61 -29.27 48.55
C GLY A 161 40.08 -29.09 47.10
N GLN A 162 41.34 -28.76 46.95
CA GLN A 162 42.04 -29.03 45.70
C GLN A 162 42.16 -30.52 45.47
N LEU A 163 41.25 -31.11 44.71
CA LEU A 163 41.49 -32.46 44.19
C LEU A 163 42.27 -32.29 42.88
N ARG A 164 43.56 -32.36 42.98
CA ARG A 164 44.46 -32.53 41.83
C ARG A 164 44.23 -33.92 41.23
N TRP A 165 43.47 -34.01 40.18
CA TRP A 165 43.45 -35.17 39.33
C TRP A 165 44.49 -35.00 38.23
N PRO A 166 45.46 -35.91 38.08
CA PRO A 166 46.35 -35.90 36.93
C PRO A 166 45.55 -36.37 35.71
N ILE A 167 45.51 -35.53 34.71
CA ILE A 167 44.95 -35.87 33.40
C ILE A 167 45.94 -36.82 32.73
N PRO A 168 45.59 -38.08 32.45
CA PRO A 168 46.42 -38.90 31.59
C PRO A 168 46.31 -38.42 30.16
N LEU A 169 47.46 -38.04 29.64
CA LEU A 169 47.72 -37.76 28.27
C LEU A 169 47.52 -39.02 27.45
N LEU A 170 46.41 -39.17 26.73
CA LEU A 170 46.21 -40.24 25.76
C LEU A 170 46.51 -39.64 24.35
N CYS A 171 47.79 -39.58 24.05
CA CYS A 171 48.28 -39.63 22.70
C CYS A 171 48.18 -41.03 22.15
N GLY A 172 47.53 -41.24 21.04
CA GLY A 172 47.54 -42.53 20.33
C GLY A 172 46.43 -42.47 19.28
N GLY A 173 46.68 -42.14 18.05
CA GLY A 173 47.15 -43.03 17.01
C GLY A 173 45.93 -43.61 16.31
N GLY A 174 45.68 -43.21 15.09
CA GLY A 174 44.65 -43.83 14.26
C GLY A 174 44.56 -43.17 12.87
N LEU A 175 45.60 -43.22 12.18
CA LEU A 175 45.71 -43.04 10.73
C LEU A 175 45.17 -44.33 10.09
N ALA A 176 44.19 -44.25 9.18
CA ALA A 176 44.07 -45.10 7.99
C ALA A 176 42.60 -45.29 7.56
N GLY A 177 42.34 -45.04 6.31
CA GLY A 177 41.10 -45.42 5.67
C GLY A 177 40.67 -44.39 4.58
N LEU A 178 41.44 -44.02 3.80
CA LEU A 178 41.73 -44.14 2.38
C LEU A 178 40.80 -45.09 1.60
N LEU A 179 40.18 -44.49 0.58
CA LEU A 179 39.87 -44.99 -0.73
C LEU A 179 38.49 -45.64 -0.97
N LEU A 180 37.93 -45.12 -2.08
CA LEU A 180 37.16 -45.78 -3.13
C LEU A 180 35.65 -45.69 -3.07
N GLY A 181 35.15 -44.90 -4.00
CA GLY A 181 33.74 -44.96 -4.38
C GLY A 181 33.39 -44.08 -5.57
N LYS A 182 34.19 -44.18 -6.60
CA LYS A 182 33.88 -43.71 -7.97
C LYS A 182 32.83 -44.62 -8.61
N ARG A 183 31.63 -44.14 -8.96
CA ARG A 183 30.72 -44.71 -9.99
C ARG A 183 29.67 -43.64 -10.28
N LYS A 184 29.70 -42.94 -11.39
CA LYS A 184 29.47 -43.22 -12.81
C LYS A 184 28.18 -44.04 -13.07
N ARG A 185 27.24 -43.39 -13.73
CA ARG A 185 26.25 -43.83 -14.74
C ARG A 185 24.89 -43.18 -14.42
N ARG A 186 24.11 -42.72 -15.31
CA ARG A 186 24.01 -42.45 -16.80
C ARG A 186 23.05 -41.33 -16.93
#